data_58630224e4b5e2e7b7d90b8414c33714
#
_entry.id   58630224e4b5e2e7b7d90b8414c33714
#
_cell.length_a   1.000
_cell.length_b   1.000
_cell.length_c   1.000
_cell.angle_alpha   90.00
_cell.angle_beta   90.00
_cell.angle_gamma   90.00
#
_symmetry.space_group_name_H-M   'P 1'
#
loop_
_entity.id
_entity.type
_entity.pdbx_description
1 polymer ?
#
loop_
_entity_poly.entity_id
_entity_poly.type
_entity_poly.pdbx_seq_one_letter_code
_entity_poly.pdbx_strand_id
1 'polypeptide(L)'
;DLGLKDYMAKKISLSKILELDEKTITDQPLNCKSEIPWYFLKKLMMVNVTARNVKLASDCDLVKDNASRTTKLDLMNLLNIPNTGASLNPLDLITALFLCSDGFVQQELALKMSMCQYSVPLLLPNSDTEQCTLMLWALRGIVKKYRPPALSESKGFMEERIVSSELPLISFVRLGECSLSKSEILNKLLSNSQQYHDTFVHHNMECGDSPRRISNGLAEITWYLPCGNKNMDIFSEPVAIANLRGDIASFETQFSFLCQTSAAVFVFFESGLSGFKLLNHQNYKSQIFLVGNVQSRTFSLNDLQEVASQLCLTNTNIILKNKNMNDADFVKCLRKTVSDAVDNQHNKISVEKMASVAHELGVLVEEDSAECQAGKKNADAITADIENILQYKKDQLPLRGQIWSELTCLEKEEFRLQKVGSQNIEHYRSNLQEQKSELRKKQNSHAMSSVMTCFISAISSQCIERSYFLNK
;
A
#
# COMPACT_ATOMS: atom_id res chain seq x y z
N ASP A 1 14.45 -7.43 -19.44
CA ASP A 1 13.69 -8.35 -20.35
C ASP A 1 12.66 -9.21 -19.63
N LEU A 2 11.71 -8.54 -18.93
CA LEU A 2 10.61 -9.21 -18.22
C LEU A 2 9.39 -9.49 -19.11
N GLY A 3 9.49 -9.27 -20.43
CA GLY A 3 8.32 -9.38 -21.33
C GLY A 3 7.23 -8.33 -21.11
N LEU A 4 7.53 -7.25 -20.37
CA LEU A 4 6.56 -6.19 -20.04
C LEU A 4 6.64 -4.97 -20.95
N LYS A 5 7.50 -4.97 -21.97
CA LYS A 5 7.75 -3.81 -22.83
C LYS A 5 6.47 -3.28 -23.50
N ASP A 6 5.61 -4.18 -23.97
CA ASP A 6 4.36 -3.80 -24.65
C ASP A 6 3.35 -3.15 -23.69
N TYR A 7 3.49 -3.43 -22.38
CA TYR A 7 2.63 -2.88 -21.35
C TYR A 7 3.08 -1.51 -20.81
N MET A 8 4.19 -0.97 -21.28
CA MET A 8 4.56 0.42 -20.96
C MET A 8 3.57 1.40 -21.58
N ALA A 9 3.18 1.17 -22.83
CA ALA A 9 2.20 2.01 -23.54
C ALA A 9 0.76 1.53 -23.31
N LYS A 10 0.50 0.21 -23.44
CA LYS A 10 -0.83 -0.38 -23.23
C LYS A 10 -0.84 -1.09 -21.88
N LYS A 11 -1.28 -0.41 -20.84
CA LYS A 11 -1.25 -0.90 -19.45
C LYS A 11 -1.96 -2.24 -19.27
N ILE A 12 -1.43 -3.06 -18.34
CA ILE A 12 -2.10 -4.28 -17.89
C ILE A 12 -3.41 -3.90 -17.20
N SER A 13 -4.50 -4.53 -17.60
CA SER A 13 -5.84 -4.32 -17.04
C SER A 13 -6.28 -5.49 -16.15
N LEU A 14 -7.30 -5.26 -15.31
CA LEU A 14 -7.88 -6.31 -14.46
C LEU A 14 -8.34 -7.53 -15.26
N SER A 15 -8.93 -7.33 -16.45
CA SER A 15 -9.36 -8.44 -17.31
C SER A 15 -8.19 -9.36 -17.67
N LYS A 16 -6.98 -8.80 -17.85
CA LYS A 16 -5.79 -9.59 -18.19
C LYS A 16 -5.26 -10.40 -17.01
N ILE A 17 -5.25 -9.85 -15.81
CA ILE A 17 -4.76 -10.58 -14.62
C ILE A 17 -5.76 -11.58 -14.05
N LEU A 18 -7.05 -11.42 -14.36
CA LEU A 18 -8.12 -12.34 -13.96
C LEU A 18 -8.42 -13.40 -15.03
N GLU A 19 -7.70 -13.40 -16.15
CA GLU A 19 -7.79 -14.40 -17.19
C GLU A 19 -7.29 -15.75 -16.67
N LEU A 20 -8.14 -16.76 -16.72
CA LEU A 20 -7.81 -18.14 -16.33
C LEU A 20 -7.47 -18.95 -17.58
N ASP A 21 -6.25 -19.43 -17.65
CA ASP A 21 -5.77 -20.32 -18.68
C ASP A 21 -5.15 -21.59 -18.07
N GLU A 22 -4.69 -22.53 -18.89
CA GLU A 22 -4.04 -23.76 -18.44
C GLU A 22 -2.80 -23.48 -17.58
N LYS A 23 -2.05 -22.43 -17.89
CA LYS A 23 -0.86 -22.01 -17.13
C LYS A 23 -1.20 -21.43 -15.76
N THR A 24 -2.38 -20.86 -15.59
CA THR A 24 -2.82 -20.35 -14.29
C THR A 24 -3.18 -21.47 -13.32
N ILE A 25 -3.58 -22.63 -13.82
CA ILE A 25 -4.01 -23.79 -13.01
C ILE A 25 -2.80 -24.64 -12.60
N THR A 26 -1.80 -24.78 -13.48
CA THR A 26 -0.65 -25.63 -13.24
C THR A 26 0.52 -24.91 -12.57
N ASP A 27 1.16 -25.53 -11.57
CA ASP A 27 2.40 -25.04 -10.97
C ASP A 27 3.60 -25.56 -11.77
N GLN A 28 3.79 -25.02 -12.98
CA GLN A 28 4.95 -25.34 -13.79
C GLN A 28 6.18 -24.54 -13.33
N PRO A 29 7.38 -25.14 -13.36
CA PRO A 29 8.61 -24.41 -13.08
C PRO A 29 8.83 -23.30 -14.12
N LEU A 30 9.36 -22.17 -13.69
CA LEU A 30 9.65 -21.02 -14.55
C LEU A 30 10.86 -21.33 -15.43
N ASN A 31 10.67 -21.25 -16.73
CA ASN A 31 11.72 -21.54 -17.72
C ASN A 31 12.38 -20.27 -18.28
N CYS A 32 11.68 -19.13 -18.24
CA CYS A 32 12.20 -17.87 -18.77
C CYS A 32 11.80 -16.67 -17.92
N LYS A 33 12.59 -15.59 -18.02
CA LYS A 33 12.36 -14.35 -17.27
C LYS A 33 11.04 -13.66 -17.59
N SER A 34 10.51 -13.82 -18.78
CA SER A 34 9.24 -13.22 -19.20
C SER A 34 8.01 -13.85 -18.53
N GLU A 35 8.18 -15.03 -17.92
CA GLU A 35 7.12 -15.70 -17.16
C GLU A 35 7.04 -15.22 -15.70
N ILE A 36 8.14 -14.66 -15.17
CA ILE A 36 8.24 -14.22 -13.77
C ILE A 36 7.12 -13.25 -13.36
N PRO A 37 6.79 -12.18 -14.12
CA PRO A 37 5.72 -11.26 -13.74
C PRO A 37 4.36 -11.94 -13.60
N TRP A 38 4.03 -12.83 -14.51
CA TRP A 38 2.76 -13.56 -14.52
C TRP A 38 2.67 -14.58 -13.38
N TYR A 39 3.76 -15.25 -13.07
CA TYR A 39 3.85 -16.16 -11.94
C TYR A 39 3.69 -15.41 -10.60
N PHE A 40 4.37 -14.27 -10.46
CA PHE A 40 4.22 -13.41 -9.29
C PHE A 40 2.77 -12.94 -9.15
N LEU A 41 2.15 -12.41 -10.21
CA LEU A 41 0.77 -11.96 -10.23
C LEU A 41 -0.20 -13.08 -9.85
N LYS A 42 -0.03 -14.27 -10.43
CA LYS A 42 -0.83 -15.45 -10.09
C LYS A 42 -0.78 -15.75 -8.59
N LYS A 43 0.42 -15.88 -8.03
CA LYS A 43 0.58 -16.16 -6.59
C LYS A 43 0.05 -15.03 -5.72
N LEU A 44 0.29 -13.79 -6.11
CA LEU A 44 -0.16 -12.62 -5.36
C LEU A 44 -1.70 -12.54 -5.34
N MET A 45 -2.38 -12.79 -6.47
CA MET A 45 -3.84 -12.79 -6.53
C MET A 45 -4.46 -13.86 -5.61
N MET A 46 -3.77 -14.98 -5.42
CA MET A 46 -4.14 -16.02 -4.45
C MET A 46 -3.72 -15.71 -3.00
N VAL A 47 -3.16 -14.51 -2.74
CA VAL A 47 -2.65 -14.09 -1.41
C VAL A 47 -1.59 -15.08 -0.88
N ASN A 48 -0.73 -15.58 -1.76
CA ASN A 48 0.34 -16.47 -1.36
C ASN A 48 1.54 -15.66 -0.85
N VAL A 49 1.88 -15.84 0.43
CA VAL A 49 3.00 -15.15 1.10
C VAL A 49 4.39 -15.48 0.53
N THR A 50 4.49 -16.47 -0.37
CA THR A 50 5.74 -16.78 -1.08
C THR A 50 5.80 -16.18 -2.48
N ALA A 51 4.86 -15.31 -2.86
CA ALA A 51 4.81 -14.74 -4.21
C ALA A 51 6.10 -14.03 -4.63
N ARG A 52 6.82 -13.42 -3.69
CA ARG A 52 8.12 -12.76 -3.93
C ARG A 52 9.29 -13.72 -4.18
N ASN A 53 9.14 -14.99 -3.81
CA ASN A 53 10.20 -16.00 -3.94
C ASN A 53 10.12 -16.62 -5.33
N VAL A 54 10.73 -15.96 -6.32
CA VAL A 54 10.65 -16.37 -7.71
C VAL A 54 12.05 -16.72 -8.25
N LYS A 55 12.32 -18.01 -8.42
CA LYS A 55 13.54 -18.54 -9.05
C LYS A 55 13.22 -19.19 -10.38
N LEU A 56 14.17 -19.11 -11.31
CA LEU A 56 14.13 -19.90 -12.53
C LEU A 56 14.52 -21.35 -12.23
N ALA A 57 13.98 -22.30 -12.99
CA ALA A 57 14.27 -23.72 -12.83
C ALA A 57 15.77 -24.04 -12.99
N SER A 58 16.48 -23.32 -13.88
CA SER A 58 17.91 -23.39 -14.04
C SER A 58 18.73 -23.08 -12.80
N ASP A 59 18.21 -22.25 -11.91
CA ASP A 59 18.88 -21.89 -10.66
C ASP A 59 18.64 -22.95 -9.55
N CYS A 60 17.63 -23.82 -9.72
CA CYS A 60 17.33 -24.91 -8.80
C CYS A 60 18.16 -26.15 -9.03
N ASP A 61 18.54 -26.43 -10.29
CA ASP A 61 19.27 -27.65 -10.64
C ASP A 61 20.75 -27.60 -10.22
N LEU A 62 21.34 -26.41 -10.13
CA LEU A 62 22.72 -26.22 -9.65
C LEU A 62 22.88 -26.54 -8.16
N VAL A 63 21.82 -26.51 -7.37
CA VAL A 63 21.86 -26.80 -5.93
C VAL A 63 21.64 -28.30 -5.63
N LYS A 64 20.91 -29.01 -6.50
CA LYS A 64 20.61 -30.44 -6.30
C LYS A 64 21.75 -31.37 -6.72
N ASP A 65 22.56 -30.99 -7.72
CA ASP A 65 23.70 -31.79 -8.18
C ASP A 65 24.92 -31.78 -7.23
N ASN A 66 24.95 -30.86 -6.25
CA ASN A 66 26.05 -30.76 -5.28
C ASN A 66 25.93 -31.73 -4.09
N ALA A 67 24.81 -32.46 -3.95
CA ALA A 67 24.61 -33.38 -2.84
C ALA A 67 25.20 -34.80 -3.08
N SER A 68 25.74 -35.12 -4.29
CA SER A 68 26.20 -36.48 -4.64
C SER A 68 27.60 -36.58 -5.25
N ARG A 69 28.42 -35.52 -5.25
CA ARG A 69 29.83 -35.62 -5.67
C ARG A 69 30.79 -35.00 -4.67
N THR A 70 31.29 -35.84 -3.78
CA THR A 70 32.55 -35.65 -3.07
C THR A 70 33.70 -35.42 -4.05
N THR A 71 34.55 -34.38 -3.71
CA THR A 71 35.89 -34.16 -4.27
C THR A 71 35.99 -33.60 -5.69
N LYS A 72 35.61 -32.34 -5.88
CA LYS A 72 36.38 -31.35 -6.64
C LYS A 72 36.23 -30.02 -5.91
N LEU A 73 37.35 -29.50 -5.41
CA LEU A 73 37.44 -28.12 -4.96
C LEU A 73 37.00 -27.21 -6.09
N ASP A 74 35.84 -26.62 -5.93
CA ASP A 74 35.24 -25.77 -6.94
C ASP A 74 35.97 -24.42 -6.89
N LEU A 75 36.94 -24.25 -7.79
CA LEU A 75 37.74 -23.03 -7.95
C LEU A 75 36.87 -21.81 -8.23
N MET A 76 35.63 -22.02 -8.71
CA MET A 76 34.64 -20.96 -8.98
C MET A 76 34.11 -20.33 -7.71
N ASN A 77 33.96 -21.08 -6.60
CA ASN A 77 33.55 -20.55 -5.31
C ASN A 77 34.69 -19.78 -4.59
N LEU A 78 35.96 -20.06 -4.97
CA LEU A 78 37.11 -19.35 -4.40
C LEU A 78 37.37 -17.99 -5.06
N LEU A 79 36.86 -17.76 -6.26
CA LEU A 79 37.13 -16.54 -7.03
C LEU A 79 36.11 -15.43 -6.84
N ASN A 80 35.09 -15.62 -5.96
CA ASN A 80 34.03 -14.62 -5.74
C ASN A 80 33.54 -13.95 -7.04
N ILE A 81 33.45 -14.74 -8.14
CA ILE A 81 32.85 -14.25 -9.36
C ILE A 81 31.36 -14.10 -9.03
N PRO A 82 30.82 -12.88 -8.97
CA PRO A 82 29.41 -12.70 -8.72
C PRO A 82 28.68 -13.49 -9.80
N ASN A 83 27.80 -14.38 -9.37
CA ASN A 83 26.96 -15.17 -10.26
C ASN A 83 26.08 -14.17 -11.04
N THR A 84 26.60 -13.66 -12.16
CA THR A 84 25.94 -12.67 -13.04
C THR A 84 24.80 -13.29 -13.85
N GLY A 85 24.45 -14.50 -13.56
CA GLY A 85 23.35 -15.25 -14.13
C GLY A 85 22.04 -14.88 -13.50
N ALA A 86 21.36 -13.91 -14.04
CA ALA A 86 19.92 -13.95 -14.22
C ALA A 86 18.98 -13.70 -13.03
N SER A 87 19.42 -13.55 -11.77
CA SER A 87 18.48 -13.32 -10.68
C SER A 87 17.92 -11.90 -10.71
N LEU A 88 16.61 -11.77 -10.47
CA LEU A 88 15.86 -10.52 -10.52
C LEU A 88 15.54 -10.06 -9.11
N ASN A 89 15.87 -8.81 -8.77
CA ASN A 89 15.47 -8.25 -7.48
C ASN A 89 13.94 -8.14 -7.40
N PRO A 90 13.29 -8.69 -6.33
CA PRO A 90 11.84 -8.62 -6.19
C PRO A 90 11.25 -7.20 -6.22
N LEU A 91 12.01 -6.20 -5.77
CA LEU A 91 11.57 -4.80 -5.81
C LEU A 91 11.52 -4.26 -7.24
N ASP A 92 12.44 -4.65 -8.10
CA ASP A 92 12.42 -4.27 -9.51
C ASP A 92 11.23 -4.91 -10.24
N LEU A 93 10.89 -6.16 -9.89
CA LEU A 93 9.68 -6.81 -10.40
C LEU A 93 8.41 -6.06 -9.98
N ILE A 94 8.28 -5.74 -8.70
CA ILE A 94 7.13 -5.00 -8.16
C ILE A 94 7.04 -3.62 -8.83
N THR A 95 8.16 -2.88 -8.90
CA THR A 95 8.21 -1.55 -9.53
C THR A 95 7.80 -1.63 -11.00
N ALA A 96 8.32 -2.60 -11.76
CA ALA A 96 7.97 -2.80 -13.17
C ALA A 96 6.47 -3.09 -13.34
N LEU A 97 5.90 -3.96 -12.49
CA LEU A 97 4.47 -4.27 -12.54
C LEU A 97 3.60 -3.06 -12.24
N PHE A 98 3.94 -2.26 -11.23
CA PHE A 98 3.20 -1.01 -10.97
C PHE A 98 3.30 -0.04 -12.15
N LEU A 99 4.48 0.15 -12.75
CA LEU A 99 4.66 1.02 -13.91
C LEU A 99 3.93 0.53 -15.17
N CYS A 100 3.76 -0.78 -15.34
CA CYS A 100 3.11 -1.40 -16.50
C CYS A 100 1.60 -1.63 -16.32
N SER A 101 1.03 -1.34 -15.16
CA SER A 101 -0.37 -1.60 -14.81
C SER A 101 -1.22 -0.34 -14.87
N ASP A 102 -2.53 -0.50 -15.14
CA ASP A 102 -3.50 0.57 -14.95
C ASP A 102 -3.81 0.78 -13.46
N GLY A 103 -4.48 1.87 -13.11
CA GLY A 103 -4.77 2.23 -11.72
C GLY A 103 -5.61 1.19 -10.96
N PHE A 104 -6.42 0.38 -11.66
CA PHE A 104 -7.23 -0.66 -11.01
C PHE A 104 -6.40 -1.89 -10.67
N VAL A 105 -5.47 -2.27 -11.56
CA VAL A 105 -4.49 -3.32 -11.27
C VAL A 105 -3.53 -2.88 -10.17
N GLN A 106 -3.06 -1.63 -10.18
CA GLN A 106 -2.22 -1.09 -9.11
C GLN A 106 -2.92 -1.16 -7.74
N GLN A 107 -4.23 -0.86 -7.70
CA GLN A 107 -5.03 -0.98 -6.48
C GLN A 107 -5.14 -2.44 -6.00
N GLU A 108 -5.39 -3.39 -6.89
CA GLU A 108 -5.40 -4.81 -6.54
C GLU A 108 -4.02 -5.31 -6.09
N LEU A 109 -2.94 -4.88 -6.77
CA LEU A 109 -1.57 -5.21 -6.35
C LEU A 109 -1.30 -4.72 -4.92
N ALA A 110 -1.59 -3.46 -4.62
CA ALA A 110 -1.38 -2.87 -3.30
C ALA A 110 -2.21 -3.60 -2.23
N LEU A 111 -3.49 -3.88 -2.52
CA LEU A 111 -4.37 -4.62 -1.63
C LEU A 111 -3.82 -6.03 -1.31
N LYS A 112 -3.50 -6.80 -2.34
CA LYS A 112 -2.99 -8.18 -2.17
C LYS A 112 -1.62 -8.22 -1.50
N MET A 113 -0.71 -7.29 -1.86
CA MET A 113 0.58 -7.14 -1.17
C MET A 113 0.37 -6.86 0.32
N SER A 114 -0.54 -5.95 0.65
CA SER A 114 -0.90 -5.63 2.03
C SER A 114 -1.50 -6.82 2.79
N MET A 115 -2.25 -7.71 2.11
CA MET A 115 -2.78 -8.96 2.70
C MET A 115 -1.66 -9.98 2.93
N CYS A 116 -0.65 -10.04 2.05
CA CYS A 116 0.55 -10.86 2.22
C CYS A 116 1.53 -10.28 3.25
N GLN A 117 1.21 -9.19 3.92
CA GLN A 117 2.10 -8.44 4.84
C GLN A 117 3.35 -7.89 4.16
N TYR A 118 3.31 -7.65 2.86
CA TYR A 118 4.37 -6.96 2.15
C TYR A 118 4.21 -5.45 2.30
N SER A 119 5.33 -4.73 2.28
CA SER A 119 5.31 -3.28 2.07
C SER A 119 4.75 -2.95 0.68
N VAL A 120 4.05 -1.84 0.58
CA VAL A 120 3.45 -1.37 -0.67
C VAL A 120 4.10 -0.06 -1.10
N PRO A 121 4.16 0.26 -2.40
CA PRO A 121 4.66 1.54 -2.86
C PRO A 121 3.83 2.72 -2.31
N LEU A 122 4.51 3.68 -1.66
CA LEU A 122 3.95 4.99 -1.33
C LEU A 122 4.34 6.01 -2.40
N LEU A 123 5.65 6.07 -2.72
CA LEU A 123 6.19 6.85 -3.83
C LEU A 123 6.81 5.91 -4.84
N LEU A 124 6.24 5.86 -6.05
CA LEU A 124 6.72 5.03 -7.14
C LEU A 124 7.70 5.84 -8.01
N PRO A 125 8.99 5.45 -8.10
CA PRO A 125 9.93 6.11 -8.99
C PRO A 125 9.65 5.74 -10.45
N ASN A 126 9.89 6.70 -11.33
CA ASN A 126 9.92 6.46 -12.77
C ASN A 126 11.29 6.92 -13.29
N SER A 127 12.17 5.98 -13.62
CA SER A 127 13.51 6.25 -14.09
C SER A 127 13.54 6.93 -15.46
N ASP A 128 12.49 6.79 -16.27
CA ASP A 128 12.44 7.38 -17.62
C ASP A 128 12.15 8.89 -17.57
N THR A 129 11.39 9.34 -16.56
CA THR A 129 10.98 10.73 -16.40
C THR A 129 11.70 11.44 -15.24
N GLU A 130 12.50 10.72 -14.47
CA GLU A 130 13.14 11.19 -13.22
C GLU A 130 12.14 11.74 -12.18
N GLN A 131 10.86 11.42 -12.33
CA GLN A 131 9.77 11.84 -11.45
C GLN A 131 9.34 10.70 -10.55
N CYS A 132 8.69 11.01 -9.45
CA CYS A 132 8.02 10.03 -8.62
C CYS A 132 6.53 10.35 -8.49
N THR A 133 5.74 9.32 -8.25
CA THR A 133 4.27 9.41 -8.15
C THR A 133 3.83 8.92 -6.79
N LEU A 134 3.02 9.72 -6.09
CA LEU A 134 2.30 9.30 -4.88
C LEU A 134 1.17 8.35 -5.27
N MET A 135 1.20 7.12 -4.73
CA MET A 135 0.30 6.03 -5.06
C MET A 135 -1.01 6.10 -4.27
N LEU A 136 -1.68 7.26 -4.32
CA LEU A 136 -2.88 7.55 -3.52
C LEU A 136 -4.05 6.65 -3.90
N TRP A 137 -4.35 6.50 -5.19
CA TRP A 137 -5.43 5.66 -5.68
C TRP A 137 -5.18 4.17 -5.38
N ALA A 138 -3.98 3.69 -5.62
CA ALA A 138 -3.60 2.30 -5.36
C ALA A 138 -3.83 1.90 -3.89
N LEU A 139 -3.63 2.81 -2.96
CA LEU A 139 -3.79 2.56 -1.53
C LEU A 139 -5.24 2.62 -1.04
N ARG A 140 -6.19 3.20 -1.81
CA ARG A 140 -7.60 3.38 -1.37
C ARG A 140 -8.35 2.09 -1.06
N GLY A 141 -7.98 0.99 -1.69
CA GLY A 141 -8.57 -0.33 -1.45
C GLY A 141 -8.18 -0.96 -0.11
N ILE A 142 -7.19 -0.40 0.60
CA ILE A 142 -6.65 -1.01 1.81
C ILE A 142 -7.48 -0.62 3.02
N VAL A 143 -8.19 -1.60 3.58
CA VAL A 143 -8.92 -1.50 4.85
C VAL A 143 -8.23 -2.36 5.88
N LYS A 144 -7.98 -1.84 7.06
CA LYS A 144 -7.31 -2.54 8.15
C LYS A 144 -8.19 -2.61 9.39
N LYS A 145 -8.09 -3.75 10.08
CA LYS A 145 -8.73 -4.00 11.37
C LYS A 145 -7.67 -4.09 12.45
N TYR A 146 -7.88 -3.38 13.55
CA TYR A 146 -6.99 -3.41 14.71
C TYR A 146 -7.77 -3.23 16.00
N ARG A 147 -7.12 -3.51 17.11
CA ARG A 147 -7.71 -3.32 18.45
C ARG A 147 -6.79 -2.45 19.28
N PRO A 148 -7.15 -1.17 19.51
CA PRO A 148 -6.38 -0.32 20.42
C PRO A 148 -6.52 -0.81 21.88
N PRO A 149 -5.58 -0.45 22.79
CA PRO A 149 -5.61 -0.86 24.21
C PRO A 149 -6.91 -0.50 24.93
N ALA A 150 -7.57 0.57 24.55
CA ALA A 150 -8.87 0.98 25.10
C ALA A 150 -9.99 -0.05 24.85
N LEU A 151 -9.85 -0.88 23.83
CA LEU A 151 -10.79 -1.95 23.48
C LEU A 151 -10.28 -3.35 23.86
N SER A 152 -9.20 -3.45 24.65
CA SER A 152 -8.58 -4.73 25.03
C SER A 152 -9.53 -5.68 25.76
N GLU A 153 -10.43 -5.14 26.59
CA GLU A 153 -11.44 -5.90 27.34
C GLU A 153 -12.73 -6.16 26.55
N SER A 154 -12.93 -5.46 25.45
CA SER A 154 -14.09 -5.62 24.58
C SER A 154 -13.78 -6.56 23.41
N LYS A 155 -14.81 -7.20 22.83
CA LYS A 155 -14.65 -7.99 21.59
C LYS A 155 -14.63 -7.13 20.32
N GLY A 156 -14.61 -5.78 20.47
CA GLY A 156 -14.66 -4.84 19.37
C GLY A 156 -13.33 -4.71 18.62
N PHE A 157 -13.41 -4.35 17.35
CA PHE A 157 -12.30 -3.94 16.50
C PHE A 157 -12.60 -2.57 15.89
N MET A 158 -11.55 -1.78 15.69
CA MET A 158 -11.60 -0.62 14.80
C MET A 158 -11.35 -1.11 13.36
N GLU A 159 -12.11 -0.60 12.42
CA GLU A 159 -11.93 -0.85 10.99
C GLU A 159 -11.83 0.49 10.29
N GLU A 160 -10.71 0.73 9.63
CA GLU A 160 -10.42 2.00 9.00
C GLU A 160 -9.81 1.83 7.61
N ARG A 161 -10.14 2.79 6.73
CA ARG A 161 -9.44 2.96 5.45
C ARG A 161 -8.13 3.67 5.71
N ILE A 162 -7.00 3.01 5.41
CA ILE A 162 -5.66 3.54 5.71
C ILE A 162 -5.39 4.90 5.06
N VAL A 163 -5.94 5.14 3.88
CA VAL A 163 -5.72 6.39 3.14
C VAL A 163 -6.29 7.62 3.85
N SER A 164 -7.43 7.50 4.51
CA SER A 164 -8.10 8.59 5.24
C SER A 164 -7.75 8.65 6.72
N SER A 165 -7.12 7.59 7.27
CA SER A 165 -6.74 7.55 8.68
C SER A 165 -5.54 8.45 8.95
N GLU A 166 -5.64 9.30 9.97
CA GLU A 166 -4.53 10.14 10.44
C GLU A 166 -3.64 9.34 11.38
N LEU A 167 -2.51 8.88 10.85
CA LEU A 167 -1.53 8.05 11.56
C LEU A 167 -0.18 8.77 11.65
N PRO A 168 0.59 8.52 12.73
CA PRO A 168 1.98 8.94 12.76
C PRO A 168 2.76 8.13 11.72
N LEU A 169 3.47 8.83 10.81
CA LEU A 169 4.37 8.22 9.86
C LEU A 169 5.81 8.30 10.39
N ILE A 170 6.48 7.16 10.46
CA ILE A 170 7.90 7.05 10.81
C ILE A 170 8.65 6.59 9.57
N SER A 171 9.60 7.41 9.12
CA SER A 171 10.36 7.14 7.91
C SER A 171 11.79 6.74 8.21
N PHE A 172 12.29 5.80 7.42
CA PHE A 172 13.64 5.28 7.52
C PHE A 172 14.36 5.49 6.19
N VAL A 173 15.48 6.19 6.24
CA VAL A 173 16.26 6.59 5.07
C VAL A 173 17.73 6.27 5.27
N ARG A 174 18.54 6.34 4.21
CA ARG A 174 19.98 6.11 4.26
C ARG A 174 20.72 7.25 3.57
N LEU A 175 21.74 7.75 4.23
CA LEU A 175 22.70 8.70 3.67
C LEU A 175 24.05 8.01 3.50
N GLY A 176 24.53 7.95 2.26
CA GLY A 176 25.78 7.27 1.91
C GLY A 176 25.69 5.74 2.05
N GLU A 177 26.85 5.11 2.14
CA GLU A 177 26.93 3.65 2.40
C GLU A 177 26.82 3.37 3.89
N CYS A 178 26.14 2.27 4.21
CA CYS A 178 25.93 1.85 5.59
C CYS A 178 26.02 0.32 5.70
N SER A 179 26.78 -0.17 6.67
CA SER A 179 26.95 -1.59 6.96
C SER A 179 25.69 -2.24 7.56
N LEU A 180 24.83 -1.42 8.16
CA LEU A 180 23.55 -1.89 8.69
C LEU A 180 22.54 -2.08 7.57
N SER A 181 21.96 -3.28 7.49
CA SER A 181 20.82 -3.53 6.60
C SER A 181 19.56 -2.88 7.16
N LYS A 182 19.27 -1.64 6.72
CA LYS A 182 18.10 -0.88 7.16
C LYS A 182 16.82 -1.70 7.08
N SER A 183 16.57 -2.37 5.96
CA SER A 183 15.33 -3.14 5.73
C SER A 183 15.22 -4.38 6.62
N GLU A 184 16.33 -5.04 6.91
CA GLU A 184 16.36 -6.17 7.86
C GLU A 184 16.07 -5.68 9.29
N ILE A 185 16.65 -4.53 9.68
CA ILE A 185 16.38 -3.91 10.99
C ILE A 185 14.89 -3.53 11.07
N LEU A 186 14.27 -3.03 10.02
CA LEU A 186 12.84 -2.73 9.99
C LEU A 186 11.98 -3.99 10.15
N ASN A 187 12.32 -5.09 9.52
CA ASN A 187 11.64 -6.35 9.74
C ASN A 187 11.76 -6.83 11.20
N LYS A 188 12.96 -6.71 11.77
CA LYS A 188 13.18 -7.01 13.20
C LYS A 188 12.43 -6.05 14.14
N LEU A 189 12.31 -4.77 13.76
CA LEU A 189 11.56 -3.76 14.50
C LEU A 189 10.07 -4.09 14.57
N LEU A 190 9.49 -4.56 13.46
CA LEU A 190 8.09 -4.94 13.36
C LEU A 190 7.78 -6.32 13.93
N SER A 191 8.79 -7.19 14.09
CA SER A 191 8.65 -8.56 14.61
C SER A 191 8.57 -8.55 16.12
N ASN A 192 7.75 -9.43 16.69
CA ASN A 192 7.74 -9.71 18.12
C ASN A 192 8.31 -11.11 18.40
N SER A 193 8.28 -11.57 19.66
CA SER A 193 8.81 -12.88 20.04
C SER A 193 8.06 -14.07 19.45
N GLN A 194 6.85 -13.86 18.94
CA GLN A 194 5.97 -14.91 18.41
C GLN A 194 5.80 -14.83 16.90
N GLN A 195 6.02 -13.65 16.31
CA GLN A 195 5.77 -13.41 14.88
C GLN A 195 6.96 -12.66 14.27
N TYR A 196 7.56 -13.27 13.26
CA TYR A 196 8.56 -12.63 12.40
C TYR A 196 7.88 -12.03 11.18
N HIS A 197 8.32 -10.83 10.79
CA HIS A 197 7.78 -10.10 9.66
C HIS A 197 8.83 -9.96 8.56
N ASP A 198 8.55 -10.54 7.39
CA ASP A 198 9.32 -10.37 6.15
C ASP A 198 8.72 -9.27 5.26
N THR A 199 8.39 -8.13 5.84
CA THR A 199 7.67 -7.05 5.16
C THR A 199 8.53 -6.39 4.09
N PHE A 200 9.74 -5.98 4.46
CA PHE A 200 10.69 -5.29 3.58
C PHE A 200 11.72 -6.26 3.00
N VAL A 201 11.90 -6.24 1.68
CA VAL A 201 12.95 -7.03 1.02
C VAL A 201 14.33 -6.57 1.50
N HIS A 202 15.21 -7.50 1.86
CA HIS A 202 16.59 -7.22 2.23
C HIS A 202 17.55 -8.28 1.65
N HIS A 203 18.85 -8.03 1.69
CA HIS A 203 19.88 -8.83 1.02
C HIS A 203 19.93 -10.31 1.43
N ASN A 204 19.49 -10.66 2.65
CA ASN A 204 19.43 -12.06 3.11
C ASN A 204 18.16 -12.80 2.66
N MET A 205 17.27 -12.15 1.94
CA MET A 205 16.09 -12.80 1.36
C MET A 205 16.40 -13.32 -0.05
N GLU A 206 15.59 -14.24 -0.53
CA GLU A 206 15.72 -14.81 -1.85
C GLU A 206 15.75 -13.73 -2.94
N CYS A 207 16.81 -13.70 -3.74
CA CYS A 207 17.09 -12.67 -4.76
C CYS A 207 17.18 -11.22 -4.23
N GLY A 208 17.18 -11.03 -2.91
CA GLY A 208 17.25 -9.70 -2.28
C GLY A 208 18.63 -9.03 -2.38
N ASP A 209 19.67 -9.81 -2.60
CA ASP A 209 21.05 -9.41 -2.87
C ASP A 209 21.29 -8.96 -4.32
N SER A 210 20.37 -9.30 -5.25
CA SER A 210 20.46 -8.89 -6.64
C SER A 210 20.41 -7.37 -6.77
N PRO A 211 21.24 -6.78 -7.68
CA PRO A 211 21.28 -5.34 -7.88
C PRO A 211 19.90 -4.78 -8.29
N ARG A 212 19.49 -3.72 -7.64
CA ARG A 212 18.29 -2.97 -8.04
C ARG A 212 18.62 -2.06 -9.21
N ARG A 213 17.79 -2.08 -10.24
CA ARG A 213 17.96 -1.30 -11.48
C ARG A 213 16.96 -0.15 -11.59
N ILE A 214 15.69 -0.38 -11.20
CA ILE A 214 14.61 0.60 -11.35
C ILE A 214 13.89 0.91 -10.04
N SER A 215 14.16 0.18 -8.96
CA SER A 215 13.49 0.36 -7.65
C SER A 215 14.27 1.25 -6.67
N ASN A 216 15.37 1.86 -7.08
CA ASN A 216 16.00 2.91 -6.30
C ASN A 216 15.10 4.16 -6.35
N GLY A 217 14.96 4.86 -5.22
CA GLY A 217 13.98 5.95 -5.06
C GLY A 217 12.56 5.50 -4.72
N LEU A 218 12.28 4.20 -4.68
CA LEU A 218 11.01 3.67 -4.19
C LEU A 218 10.88 3.96 -2.68
N ALA A 219 9.83 4.66 -2.28
CA ALA A 219 9.42 4.73 -0.89
C ALA A 219 8.29 3.72 -0.66
N GLU A 220 8.57 2.72 0.17
CA GLU A 220 7.60 1.70 0.56
C GLU A 220 6.94 2.08 1.87
N ILE A 221 5.69 1.69 2.07
CA ILE A 221 4.95 1.89 3.32
C ILE A 221 4.34 0.57 3.82
N THR A 222 4.28 0.43 5.12
CA THR A 222 3.53 -0.60 5.82
C THR A 222 2.91 -0.02 7.09
N TRP A 223 2.04 -0.78 7.74
CA TRP A 223 1.36 -0.34 8.96
C TRP A 223 1.54 -1.37 10.06
N TYR A 224 2.04 -0.92 11.20
CA TYR A 224 1.93 -1.66 12.44
C TYR A 224 0.54 -1.41 13.03
N LEU A 225 -0.13 -2.46 13.46
CA LEU A 225 -1.49 -2.40 13.99
C LEU A 225 -1.56 -3.19 15.30
N PRO A 226 -1.93 -2.55 16.43
CA PRO A 226 -2.01 -3.23 17.71
C PRO A 226 -3.15 -4.26 17.73
N CYS A 227 -2.95 -5.33 18.46
CA CYS A 227 -3.95 -6.38 18.69
C CYS A 227 -4.72 -6.21 20.02
N GLY A 228 -4.37 -5.21 20.82
CA GLY A 228 -4.94 -4.91 22.12
C GLY A 228 -4.36 -5.73 23.28
N ASN A 229 -3.25 -6.41 23.05
CA ASN A 229 -2.54 -7.17 24.07
C ASN A 229 -1.21 -6.50 24.42
N LYS A 230 -1.13 -5.87 25.59
CA LYS A 230 0.04 -5.13 26.07
C LYS A 230 1.35 -5.94 26.07
N ASN A 231 1.28 -7.26 26.17
CA ASN A 231 2.47 -8.14 26.19
C ASN A 231 2.95 -8.50 24.77
N MET A 232 2.11 -8.32 23.76
CA MET A 232 2.40 -8.64 22.36
C MET A 232 2.59 -7.38 21.50
N ASP A 233 1.90 -6.30 21.84
CA ASP A 233 1.94 -5.07 21.07
C ASP A 233 3.28 -4.35 21.25
N ILE A 234 3.89 -3.99 20.13
CA ILE A 234 5.16 -3.22 20.09
C ILE A 234 4.86 -1.74 20.31
N PHE A 235 3.79 -1.24 19.68
CA PHE A 235 3.29 0.11 19.85
C PHE A 235 1.84 0.07 20.33
N SER A 236 1.45 1.06 21.13
CA SER A 236 0.09 1.18 21.67
C SER A 236 -0.93 1.64 20.66
N GLU A 237 -0.48 2.33 19.61
CA GLU A 237 -1.32 2.88 18.54
C GLU A 237 -0.87 2.36 17.16
N PRO A 238 -1.74 2.45 16.14
CA PRO A 238 -1.34 2.21 14.77
C PRO A 238 -0.24 3.17 14.32
N VAL A 239 0.80 2.65 13.68
CA VAL A 239 1.94 3.42 13.19
C VAL A 239 2.21 3.06 11.73
N ALA A 240 2.30 4.07 10.87
CA ALA A 240 2.77 3.90 9.50
C ALA A 240 4.30 3.94 9.46
N ILE A 241 4.92 3.00 8.75
CA ILE A 241 6.37 2.90 8.62
C ILE A 241 6.75 2.94 7.16
N ALA A 242 7.56 3.94 6.78
CA ALA A 242 8.07 4.11 5.42
C ALA A 242 9.56 3.80 5.33
N ASN A 243 9.94 3.22 4.20
CA ASN A 243 11.31 2.81 3.89
C ASN A 243 11.71 3.35 2.50
N LEU A 244 12.56 4.36 2.44
CA LEU A 244 13.09 4.88 1.16
C LEU A 244 14.26 4.01 0.68
N ARG A 245 14.16 3.50 -0.54
CA ARG A 245 15.21 2.72 -1.19
C ARG A 245 16.25 3.61 -1.88
N GLY A 246 17.51 3.27 -1.71
CA GLY A 246 18.63 4.09 -2.25
C GLY A 246 19.16 5.10 -1.25
N ASP A 247 20.00 6.00 -1.74
CA ASP A 247 20.64 7.07 -0.98
C ASP A 247 19.84 8.36 -1.12
N ILE A 248 19.58 9.06 -0.01
CA ILE A 248 18.84 10.34 -0.04
C ILE A 248 19.50 11.40 -0.90
N ALA A 249 20.82 11.36 -1.05
CA ALA A 249 21.57 12.29 -1.92
C ALA A 249 21.18 12.15 -3.41
N SER A 250 20.68 11.00 -3.81
CA SER A 250 20.18 10.75 -5.17
C SER A 250 18.68 10.91 -5.31
N PHE A 251 17.94 11.02 -4.19
CA PHE A 251 16.46 11.04 -4.16
C PHE A 251 15.93 12.15 -3.24
N GLU A 252 16.37 13.37 -3.50
CA GLU A 252 16.09 14.56 -2.67
C GLU A 252 14.60 14.85 -2.55
N THR A 253 13.84 14.73 -3.65
CA THR A 253 12.40 14.99 -3.67
C THR A 253 11.65 14.02 -2.78
N GLN A 254 11.94 12.70 -2.87
CA GLN A 254 11.34 11.69 -2.02
C GLN A 254 11.72 11.89 -0.56
N PHE A 255 12.96 12.23 -0.29
CA PHE A 255 13.43 12.55 1.05
C PHE A 255 12.71 13.77 1.63
N SER A 256 12.63 14.86 0.88
CA SER A 256 11.91 16.08 1.29
C SER A 256 10.44 15.81 1.57
N PHE A 257 9.79 15.00 0.73
CA PHE A 257 8.41 14.56 0.95
C PHE A 257 8.27 13.83 2.28
N LEU A 258 9.14 12.85 2.57
CA LEU A 258 9.12 12.12 3.83
C LEU A 258 9.38 13.04 5.04
N CYS A 259 10.30 14.01 4.92
CA CYS A 259 10.56 14.96 5.99
C CYS A 259 9.39 15.91 6.28
N GLN A 260 8.54 16.19 5.30
CA GLN A 260 7.35 17.03 5.50
C GLN A 260 6.13 16.26 5.99
N THR A 261 6.08 14.95 5.74
CA THR A 261 4.91 14.11 6.04
C THR A 261 5.11 13.20 7.26
N SER A 262 6.35 12.97 7.71
CA SER A 262 6.63 12.08 8.85
C SER A 262 6.61 12.81 10.18
N ALA A 263 6.26 12.11 11.24
CA ALA A 263 6.47 12.52 12.62
C ALA A 263 7.98 12.49 12.97
N ALA A 264 8.67 11.44 12.52
CA ALA A 264 10.11 11.30 12.68
C ALA A 264 10.77 10.63 11.47
N VAL A 265 12.01 11.01 11.17
CA VAL A 265 12.85 10.42 10.14
C VAL A 265 14.14 9.90 10.75
N PHE A 266 14.39 8.60 10.59
CA PHE A 266 15.58 7.92 11.03
C PHE A 266 16.58 7.78 9.88
N VAL A 267 17.70 8.50 9.96
CA VAL A 267 18.74 8.54 8.93
C VAL A 267 19.86 7.57 9.31
N PHE A 268 20.00 6.49 8.55
CA PHE A 268 21.10 5.55 8.68
C PHE A 268 22.35 6.17 8.04
N PHE A 269 23.41 6.31 8.83
CA PHE A 269 24.60 7.05 8.48
C PHE A 269 25.85 6.42 9.10
N GLU A 270 26.96 6.38 8.38
CA GLU A 270 28.24 5.91 8.88
C GLU A 270 29.37 6.91 8.66
N SER A 271 29.47 7.52 7.48
CA SER A 271 30.50 8.48 7.15
C SER A 271 30.13 9.33 5.93
N GLY A 272 30.85 10.44 5.76
CA GLY A 272 30.74 11.32 4.60
C GLY A 272 29.85 12.53 4.81
N LEU A 273 30.37 13.71 4.46
CA LEU A 273 29.68 14.99 4.65
C LEU A 273 28.92 15.46 3.39
N SER A 274 29.05 14.74 2.28
CA SER A 274 28.59 15.22 0.96
C SER A 274 27.07 15.30 0.78
N GLY A 275 26.25 14.70 1.63
CA GLY A 275 24.78 14.77 1.55
C GLY A 275 24.12 15.62 2.62
N PHE A 276 24.92 16.24 3.48
CA PHE A 276 24.47 16.91 4.70
C PHE A 276 23.58 18.13 4.50
N LYS A 277 23.84 18.89 3.42
CA LYS A 277 23.04 20.09 3.11
C LYS A 277 21.54 19.76 3.00
N LEU A 278 21.22 18.53 2.62
CA LEU A 278 19.83 18.07 2.52
C LEU A 278 19.14 17.95 3.88
N LEU A 279 19.88 17.61 4.94
CA LEU A 279 19.32 17.48 6.28
C LEU A 279 19.05 18.83 6.95
N ASN A 280 19.69 19.91 6.49
CA ASN A 280 19.62 21.25 7.09
C ASN A 280 18.55 22.15 6.47
N HIS A 281 17.43 21.63 6.01
CA HIS A 281 16.31 22.43 5.53
C HIS A 281 15.42 22.87 6.70
N GLN A 282 15.27 24.19 6.85
CA GLN A 282 14.48 24.83 7.95
C GLN A 282 12.97 24.50 7.89
N ASN A 283 12.50 23.87 6.81
CA ASN A 283 11.06 23.60 6.58
C ASN A 283 10.64 22.17 6.93
N TYR A 284 11.50 21.33 7.50
CA TYR A 284 11.12 19.98 7.86
C TYR A 284 10.24 19.99 9.11
N LYS A 285 9.10 19.29 9.01
CA LYS A 285 8.15 19.13 10.13
C LYS A 285 8.50 17.96 11.03
N SER A 286 9.33 17.04 10.51
CA SER A 286 9.70 15.81 11.20
C SER A 286 10.90 16.00 12.13
N GLN A 287 10.92 15.25 13.22
CA GLN A 287 12.09 15.10 14.06
C GLN A 287 13.13 14.20 13.38
N ILE A 288 14.39 14.63 13.31
CA ILE A 288 15.47 13.84 12.71
C ILE A 288 16.20 13.04 13.78
N PHE A 289 16.45 11.77 13.50
CA PHE A 289 17.28 10.87 14.29
C PHE A 289 18.42 10.32 13.44
N LEU A 290 19.63 10.28 13.98
CA LEU A 290 20.78 9.67 13.33
C LEU A 290 20.99 8.26 13.89
N VAL A 291 21.15 7.29 13.00
CA VAL A 291 21.34 5.87 13.33
C VAL A 291 22.67 5.41 12.77
N GLY A 292 23.60 4.98 13.61
CA GLY A 292 24.95 4.60 13.20
C GLY A 292 25.42 3.27 13.80
N ASN A 293 26.42 2.66 13.14
CA ASN A 293 27.10 1.45 13.61
C ASN A 293 28.55 1.72 13.95
N VAL A 294 28.86 1.81 15.24
CA VAL A 294 30.24 2.03 15.74
C VAL A 294 31.18 0.87 15.41
N GLN A 295 30.63 -0.32 15.08
CA GLN A 295 31.44 -1.48 14.72
C GLN A 295 31.92 -1.45 13.26
N SER A 296 31.32 -0.61 12.44
CA SER A 296 31.72 -0.46 11.03
C SER A 296 33.10 0.17 10.92
N ARG A 297 33.91 -0.33 9.98
CA ARG A 297 35.22 0.24 9.64
C ARG A 297 35.11 1.62 9.01
N THR A 298 33.97 1.91 8.39
CA THR A 298 33.67 3.18 7.72
C THR A 298 33.07 4.22 8.64
N PHE A 299 32.70 3.86 9.88
CA PHE A 299 32.05 4.77 10.82
C PHE A 299 32.99 5.90 11.26
N SER A 300 32.60 7.14 11.06
CA SER A 300 33.31 8.35 11.49
C SER A 300 32.54 9.08 12.59
N LEU A 301 33.09 9.05 13.80
CA LEU A 301 32.49 9.77 14.93
C LEU A 301 32.59 11.29 14.75
N ASN A 302 33.66 11.77 14.08
CA ASN A 302 33.85 13.21 13.80
C ASN A 302 32.76 13.71 12.84
N ASP A 303 32.51 12.98 11.76
CA ASP A 303 31.45 13.33 10.82
C ASP A 303 30.09 13.35 11.53
N LEU A 304 29.80 12.34 12.39
CA LEU A 304 28.56 12.30 13.16
C LEU A 304 28.41 13.52 14.09
N GLN A 305 29.50 13.93 14.77
CA GLN A 305 29.47 15.09 15.66
C GLN A 305 29.27 16.41 14.89
N GLU A 306 29.92 16.55 13.74
CA GLU A 306 29.73 17.70 12.89
C GLU A 306 28.29 17.84 12.42
N VAL A 307 27.69 16.72 12.00
CA VAL A 307 26.31 16.65 11.59
C VAL A 307 25.35 16.98 12.69
N ALA A 308 25.53 16.34 13.83
CA ALA A 308 24.68 16.55 14.99
C ALA A 308 24.74 18.03 15.43
N SER A 309 25.93 18.64 15.37
CA SER A 309 26.11 20.06 15.66
C SER A 309 25.40 20.95 14.68
N GLN A 310 25.55 20.71 13.36
CA GLN A 310 24.93 21.52 12.30
C GLN A 310 23.39 21.43 12.33
N LEU A 311 22.85 20.27 12.72
CA LEU A 311 21.40 20.05 12.84
C LEU A 311 20.86 20.38 14.24
N CYS A 312 21.69 20.90 15.15
CA CYS A 312 21.32 21.16 16.54
C CYS A 312 20.70 19.93 17.26
N LEU A 313 21.18 18.72 16.91
CA LEU A 313 20.67 17.48 17.52
C LEU A 313 21.26 17.26 18.91
N THR A 314 20.43 16.70 19.78
CA THR A 314 20.85 16.28 21.14
C THR A 314 21.24 14.79 21.14
N ASN A 315 21.83 14.33 22.23
CA ASN A 315 22.18 12.91 22.39
C ASN A 315 20.98 11.98 22.28
N THR A 316 19.77 12.45 22.56
CA THR A 316 18.54 11.68 22.43
C THR A 316 18.14 11.40 20.98
N ASN A 317 18.67 12.20 20.04
CA ASN A 317 18.44 12.05 18.60
C ASN A 317 19.47 11.11 17.93
N ILE A 318 20.45 10.58 18.70
CA ILE A 318 21.54 9.76 18.16
C ILE A 318 21.42 8.34 18.70
N ILE A 319 21.28 7.37 17.82
CA ILE A 319 21.14 5.95 18.15
C ILE A 319 22.31 5.19 17.57
N LEU A 320 23.21 4.70 18.45
CA LEU A 320 24.42 4.02 18.04
C LEU A 320 24.38 2.54 18.43
N LYS A 321 24.65 1.66 17.48
CA LYS A 321 24.93 0.25 17.72
C LYS A 321 26.39 0.13 18.21
N ASN A 322 26.57 -0.04 19.52
CA ASN A 322 27.86 -0.15 20.17
C ASN A 322 28.49 -1.54 20.00
N LYS A 323 29.81 -1.67 20.25
CA LYS A 323 30.57 -2.92 20.06
C LYS A 323 30.03 -4.11 20.85
N ASN A 324 29.44 -3.89 22.01
CA ASN A 324 28.92 -4.92 22.91
C ASN A 324 27.40 -5.14 22.75
N MET A 325 26.76 -4.46 21.79
CA MET A 325 25.32 -4.51 21.60
C MET A 325 24.99 -5.52 20.47
N ASN A 326 24.19 -6.52 20.77
CA ASN A 326 23.65 -7.43 19.77
C ASN A 326 22.48 -6.78 19.00
N ASP A 327 22.00 -7.43 17.94
CA ASP A 327 20.91 -6.90 17.11
C ASP A 327 19.59 -6.75 17.88
N ALA A 328 19.30 -7.67 18.80
CA ALA A 328 18.06 -7.64 19.56
C ALA A 328 18.03 -6.43 20.52
N ASP A 329 19.13 -6.15 21.20
CA ASP A 329 19.25 -5.01 22.11
C ASP A 329 19.21 -3.68 21.32
N PHE A 330 19.86 -3.65 20.16
CA PHE A 330 19.81 -2.48 19.28
C PHE A 330 18.38 -2.20 18.78
N VAL A 331 17.68 -3.23 18.32
CA VAL A 331 16.27 -3.11 17.89
C VAL A 331 15.36 -2.70 19.04
N LYS A 332 15.61 -3.20 20.25
CA LYS A 332 14.86 -2.78 21.46
C LYS A 332 15.06 -1.29 21.76
N CYS A 333 16.30 -0.80 21.65
CA CYS A 333 16.60 0.62 21.79
C CYS A 333 15.87 1.45 20.71
N LEU A 334 15.95 1.01 19.46
CA LEU A 334 15.27 1.67 18.34
C LEU A 334 13.75 1.70 18.51
N ARG A 335 13.13 0.58 18.96
CA ARG A 335 11.69 0.52 19.28
C ARG A 335 11.29 1.56 20.31
N LYS A 336 12.09 1.68 21.39
CA LYS A 336 11.82 2.67 22.43
C LYS A 336 11.83 4.08 21.85
N THR A 337 12.86 4.43 21.07
CA THR A 337 12.95 5.77 20.44
C THR A 337 11.81 6.01 19.47
N VAL A 338 11.38 5.01 18.69
CA VAL A 338 10.21 5.13 17.80
C VAL A 338 8.94 5.32 18.61
N SER A 339 8.74 4.59 19.70
CA SER A 339 7.58 4.76 20.59
C SER A 339 7.56 6.16 21.20
N ASP A 340 8.70 6.61 21.74
CA ASP A 340 8.84 7.96 22.30
C ASP A 340 8.54 9.05 21.24
N ALA A 341 8.97 8.84 19.99
CA ALA A 341 8.68 9.77 18.89
C ALA A 341 7.20 9.76 18.50
N VAL A 342 6.53 8.61 18.53
CA VAL A 342 5.09 8.49 18.27
C VAL A 342 4.28 9.16 19.38
N ASP A 343 4.64 8.92 20.65
CA ASP A 343 3.90 9.43 21.80
C ASP A 343 4.07 10.94 21.98
N ASN A 344 5.24 11.50 21.64
CA ASN A 344 5.56 12.92 21.80
C ASN A 344 5.17 13.80 20.61
N GLN A 345 4.98 13.22 19.43
CA GLN A 345 4.66 13.97 18.21
C GLN A 345 3.16 13.90 17.92
N HIS A 346 2.52 15.07 17.89
CA HIS A 346 1.12 15.21 17.48
C HIS A 346 0.94 15.29 15.96
N ASN A 347 2.02 15.10 15.19
CA ASN A 347 1.98 15.19 13.73
C ASN A 347 1.49 13.87 13.12
N LYS A 348 0.15 13.71 13.09
CA LYS A 348 -0.53 12.61 12.40
C LYS A 348 -1.05 13.15 11.07
N ILE A 349 -0.82 12.41 10.00
CA ILE A 349 -1.23 12.78 8.65
C ILE A 349 -1.85 11.59 7.92
N SER A 350 -2.91 11.83 7.17
CA SER A 350 -3.48 10.83 6.27
C SER A 350 -2.79 10.87 4.91
N VAL A 351 -2.77 9.74 4.20
CA VAL A 351 -2.19 9.70 2.84
C VAL A 351 -2.90 10.67 1.90
N GLU A 352 -4.21 10.90 2.08
CA GLU A 352 -4.96 11.92 1.33
C GLU A 352 -4.38 13.32 1.54
N LYS A 353 -4.06 13.68 2.77
CA LYS A 353 -3.45 14.99 3.07
C LYS A 353 -2.01 15.10 2.56
N MET A 354 -1.30 13.99 2.38
CA MET A 354 0.03 13.99 1.77
C MET A 354 0.02 14.46 0.31
N ALA A 355 -1.13 14.38 -0.39
CA ALA A 355 -1.24 14.84 -1.77
C ALA A 355 -0.94 16.35 -1.92
N SER A 356 -1.34 17.18 -0.94
CA SER A 356 -1.00 18.61 -0.96
C SER A 356 0.51 18.86 -0.89
N VAL A 357 1.20 18.11 -0.02
CA VAL A 357 2.67 18.16 0.09
C VAL A 357 3.33 17.64 -1.18
N ALA A 358 2.76 16.60 -1.81
CA ALA A 358 3.24 16.08 -3.09
C ALA A 358 3.20 17.17 -4.17
N HIS A 359 2.08 17.89 -4.30
CA HIS A 359 1.95 19.00 -5.25
C HIS A 359 2.95 20.14 -4.98
N GLU A 360 3.16 20.51 -3.71
CA GLU A 360 4.14 21.55 -3.34
C GLU A 360 5.57 21.18 -3.75
N LEU A 361 5.91 19.89 -3.73
CA LEU A 361 7.24 19.38 -4.07
C LEU A 361 7.38 18.92 -5.53
N GLY A 362 6.35 19.07 -6.36
CA GLY A 362 6.35 18.59 -7.74
C GLY A 362 6.30 17.07 -7.90
N VAL A 363 5.88 16.36 -6.85
CA VAL A 363 5.58 14.92 -6.90
C VAL A 363 4.23 14.72 -7.58
N LEU A 364 4.17 13.84 -8.55
CA LEU A 364 2.92 13.49 -9.22
C LEU A 364 1.98 12.75 -8.27
N VAL A 365 0.68 12.95 -8.43
CA VAL A 365 -0.35 12.21 -7.69
C VAL A 365 -1.17 11.38 -8.67
N GLU A 366 -1.32 10.10 -8.40
CA GLU A 366 -2.07 9.15 -9.24
C GLU A 366 -3.50 9.62 -9.57
N GLU A 367 -4.14 10.26 -8.60
CA GLU A 367 -5.52 10.75 -8.71
C GLU A 367 -5.68 12.01 -9.55
N ASP A 368 -4.60 12.64 -10.01
CA ASP A 368 -4.65 13.83 -10.87
C ASP A 368 -4.92 13.49 -12.34
N SER A 369 -5.04 12.20 -12.68
CA SER A 369 -5.44 11.80 -14.01
C SER A 369 -6.81 12.38 -14.39
N ALA A 370 -6.99 12.77 -15.67
CA ALA A 370 -8.22 13.40 -16.14
C ALA A 370 -9.45 12.53 -15.89
N GLU A 371 -9.31 11.21 -16.07
CA GLU A 371 -10.38 10.22 -15.86
C GLU A 371 -10.78 10.10 -14.38
N CYS A 372 -9.79 10.10 -13.47
CA CYS A 372 -10.04 10.07 -12.03
C CYS A 372 -10.73 11.36 -11.57
N GLN A 373 -10.28 12.52 -12.05
CA GLN A 373 -10.88 13.82 -11.72
C GLN A 373 -12.31 13.95 -12.28
N ALA A 374 -12.58 13.45 -13.47
CA ALA A 374 -13.93 13.39 -14.02
C ALA A 374 -14.85 12.49 -13.18
N GLY A 375 -14.38 11.31 -12.79
CA GLY A 375 -15.09 10.41 -11.87
C GLY A 375 -15.39 11.06 -10.52
N LYS A 376 -14.40 11.74 -9.94
CA LYS A 376 -14.55 12.49 -8.68
C LYS A 376 -15.59 13.61 -8.81
N LYS A 377 -15.50 14.43 -9.83
CA LYS A 377 -16.46 15.53 -10.09
C LYS A 377 -17.90 15.02 -10.16
N ASN A 378 -18.13 13.88 -10.83
CA ASN A 378 -19.44 13.26 -10.89
C ASN A 378 -19.92 12.73 -9.52
N ALA A 379 -19.03 12.15 -8.73
CA ALA A 379 -19.33 11.69 -7.39
C ALA A 379 -19.65 12.88 -6.44
N ASP A 380 -18.85 13.92 -6.48
CA ASP A 380 -19.03 15.13 -5.69
C ASP A 380 -20.36 15.83 -6.04
N ALA A 381 -20.75 15.87 -7.32
CA ALA A 381 -22.04 16.42 -7.76
C ALA A 381 -23.26 15.67 -7.17
N ILE A 382 -23.10 14.39 -6.83
CA ILE A 382 -24.16 13.60 -6.19
C ILE A 382 -24.16 13.79 -4.68
N THR A 383 -23.01 14.02 -4.06
CA THR A 383 -22.83 14.01 -2.62
C THR A 383 -22.81 15.40 -1.97
N ALA A 384 -22.58 16.47 -2.75
CA ALA A 384 -22.40 17.83 -2.25
C ALA A 384 -23.56 18.35 -1.41
N ASP A 385 -24.81 17.99 -1.75
CA ASP A 385 -26.01 18.46 -1.08
C ASP A 385 -26.50 17.54 0.05
N ILE A 386 -25.68 16.59 0.48
CA ILE A 386 -26.06 15.66 1.57
C ILE A 386 -25.81 16.30 2.93
N GLU A 387 -26.75 17.07 3.43
CA GLU A 387 -26.77 17.53 4.83
C GLU A 387 -27.53 16.52 5.72
N ASN A 388 -28.71 16.08 5.30
CA ASN A 388 -29.52 15.09 5.99
C ASN A 388 -29.85 13.93 5.04
N ILE A 389 -29.30 12.76 5.34
CA ILE A 389 -29.44 11.56 4.49
C ILE A 389 -30.91 11.15 4.28
N LEU A 390 -31.75 11.27 5.32
CA LEU A 390 -33.16 10.87 5.21
C LEU A 390 -33.94 11.82 4.31
N GLN A 391 -33.73 13.13 4.46
CA GLN A 391 -34.36 14.15 3.63
C GLN A 391 -33.86 14.04 2.17
N TYR A 392 -32.55 13.95 2.00
CA TYR A 392 -31.92 13.77 0.68
C TYR A 392 -32.50 12.55 -0.06
N LYS A 393 -32.66 11.40 0.62
CA LYS A 393 -33.28 10.21 0.04
C LYS A 393 -34.72 10.43 -0.40
N LYS A 394 -35.51 11.19 0.37
CA LYS A 394 -36.89 11.50 0.01
C LYS A 394 -36.97 12.39 -1.24
N ASP A 395 -36.10 13.39 -1.30
CA ASP A 395 -36.13 14.40 -2.36
C ASP A 395 -35.52 13.89 -3.67
N GLN A 396 -34.39 13.19 -3.57
CA GLN A 396 -33.63 12.76 -4.73
C GLN A 396 -33.96 11.33 -5.22
N LEU A 397 -34.56 10.50 -4.36
CA LEU A 397 -34.95 9.13 -4.70
C LEU A 397 -36.45 8.88 -4.44
N PRO A 398 -37.36 9.68 -5.00
CA PRO A 398 -38.78 9.59 -4.73
C PRO A 398 -39.38 8.23 -5.09
N LEU A 399 -38.79 7.53 -6.08
CA LEU A 399 -39.21 6.20 -6.50
C LEU A 399 -38.94 5.10 -5.46
N ARG A 400 -38.08 5.33 -4.46
CA ARG A 400 -37.82 4.42 -3.34
C ARG A 400 -38.57 4.76 -2.07
N GLY A 401 -39.48 5.73 -2.14
CA GLY A 401 -40.29 6.16 -0.98
C GLY A 401 -41.52 5.29 -0.74
N GLN A 402 -42.62 5.94 -0.39
CA GLN A 402 -43.86 5.30 0.00
C GLN A 402 -44.44 4.42 -1.15
N ILE A 403 -44.40 4.88 -2.39
CA ILE A 403 -44.90 4.13 -3.56
C ILE A 403 -44.19 2.77 -3.69
N TRP A 404 -42.88 2.73 -3.52
CA TRP A 404 -42.12 1.48 -3.54
C TRP A 404 -42.52 0.53 -2.40
N SER A 405 -42.71 1.08 -1.19
CA SER A 405 -43.15 0.28 -0.03
C SER A 405 -44.52 -0.33 -0.28
N GLU A 406 -45.46 0.44 -0.77
CA GLU A 406 -46.81 0.00 -1.13
C GLU A 406 -46.78 -1.07 -2.22
N LEU A 407 -46.04 -0.85 -3.30
CA LEU A 407 -45.87 -1.84 -4.38
C LEU A 407 -45.31 -3.18 -3.83
N THR A 408 -44.27 -3.10 -2.99
CA THR A 408 -43.68 -4.29 -2.38
C THR A 408 -44.67 -5.05 -1.47
N CYS A 409 -45.50 -4.30 -0.76
CA CYS A 409 -46.58 -4.91 0.07
C CYS A 409 -47.60 -5.62 -0.79
N LEU A 410 -48.03 -4.98 -1.91
CA LEU A 410 -49.00 -5.62 -2.83
C LEU A 410 -48.41 -6.82 -3.54
N GLU A 411 -47.15 -6.79 -3.95
CA GLU A 411 -46.45 -7.93 -4.56
C GLU A 411 -46.33 -9.10 -3.58
N LYS A 412 -46.03 -8.85 -2.32
CA LYS A 412 -46.03 -9.89 -1.25
C LYS A 412 -47.41 -10.46 -1.01
N GLU A 413 -48.45 -9.61 -1.02
CA GLU A 413 -49.81 -10.05 -0.81
C GLU A 413 -50.33 -10.86 -2.00
N GLU A 414 -50.03 -10.47 -3.23
CA GLU A 414 -50.37 -11.23 -4.46
C GLU A 414 -49.78 -12.66 -4.43
N PHE A 415 -48.56 -12.79 -3.85
CA PHE A 415 -47.89 -14.07 -3.69
C PHE A 415 -48.47 -14.89 -2.53
N ARG A 416 -48.73 -14.25 -1.38
CA ARG A 416 -49.09 -14.96 -0.13
C ARG A 416 -50.58 -15.11 0.06
N LEU A 417 -51.41 -14.22 -0.51
CA LEU A 417 -52.88 -14.19 -0.40
C LEU A 417 -53.38 -14.25 1.05
N GLN A 418 -52.65 -13.60 1.99
CA GLN A 418 -53.00 -13.70 3.41
C GLN A 418 -54.26 -12.91 3.80
N LYS A 419 -54.62 -11.89 3.02
CA LYS A 419 -55.74 -10.99 3.32
C LYS A 419 -56.96 -11.29 2.47
N VAL A 420 -56.99 -12.38 1.71
CA VAL A 420 -58.09 -12.73 0.82
C VAL A 420 -59.40 -12.99 1.55
N GLY A 421 -59.36 -13.52 2.78
CA GLY A 421 -60.54 -13.82 3.59
C GLY A 421 -61.53 -14.76 2.87
N SER A 422 -62.80 -14.34 2.84
CA SER A 422 -63.89 -15.06 2.16
C SER A 422 -64.14 -14.59 0.72
N GLN A 423 -63.28 -13.74 0.17
CA GLN A 423 -63.43 -13.19 -1.18
C GLN A 423 -63.03 -14.20 -2.26
N ASN A 424 -63.61 -14.06 -3.46
CA ASN A 424 -63.15 -14.81 -4.62
C ASN A 424 -61.68 -14.44 -4.95
N ILE A 425 -60.82 -15.47 -5.02
CA ILE A 425 -59.40 -15.32 -5.22
C ILE A 425 -59.05 -14.59 -6.53
N GLU A 426 -59.76 -14.88 -7.62
CA GLU A 426 -59.53 -14.29 -8.90
C GLU A 426 -59.89 -12.78 -8.89
N HIS A 427 -61.03 -12.45 -8.29
CA HIS A 427 -61.42 -11.05 -8.11
C HIS A 427 -60.47 -10.31 -7.22
N TYR A 428 -59.98 -10.90 -6.15
CA TYR A 428 -59.01 -10.33 -5.25
C TYR A 428 -57.66 -10.06 -5.94
N ARG A 429 -57.18 -11.01 -6.73
CA ARG A 429 -55.97 -10.83 -7.55
C ARG A 429 -56.12 -9.72 -8.57
N SER A 430 -57.25 -9.66 -9.26
CA SER A 430 -57.53 -8.59 -10.23
C SER A 430 -57.47 -7.20 -9.56
N ASN A 431 -58.03 -7.07 -8.36
CA ASN A 431 -57.99 -5.84 -7.57
C ASN A 431 -56.54 -5.48 -7.18
N LEU A 432 -55.73 -6.45 -6.71
CA LEU A 432 -54.32 -6.22 -6.41
C LEU A 432 -53.53 -5.77 -7.65
N GLN A 433 -53.80 -6.34 -8.82
CA GLN A 433 -53.15 -5.91 -10.07
C GLN A 433 -53.56 -4.51 -10.51
N GLU A 434 -54.83 -4.14 -10.30
CA GLU A 434 -55.30 -2.78 -10.58
C GLU A 434 -54.61 -1.77 -9.67
N GLN A 435 -54.51 -2.02 -8.36
CA GLN A 435 -53.79 -1.18 -7.39
C GLN A 435 -52.29 -1.06 -7.75
N LYS A 436 -51.67 -2.16 -8.12
CA LYS A 436 -50.28 -2.16 -8.61
C LYS A 436 -50.12 -1.31 -9.87
N SER A 437 -51.06 -1.41 -10.81
CA SER A 437 -51.05 -0.62 -12.03
C SER A 437 -51.15 0.89 -11.75
N GLU A 438 -52.04 1.28 -10.83
CA GLU A 438 -52.19 2.67 -10.40
C GLU A 438 -50.91 3.22 -9.73
N LEU A 439 -50.31 2.44 -8.81
CA LEU A 439 -49.05 2.83 -8.17
C LEU A 439 -47.90 2.95 -9.18
N ARG A 440 -47.84 2.05 -10.18
CA ARG A 440 -46.83 2.15 -11.25
C ARG A 440 -47.07 3.37 -12.15
N LYS A 441 -48.31 3.74 -12.43
CA LYS A 441 -48.63 5.00 -13.13
C LYS A 441 -48.14 6.20 -12.33
N LYS A 442 -48.41 6.24 -11.02
CA LYS A 442 -47.88 7.28 -10.13
C LYS A 442 -46.35 7.31 -10.11
N GLN A 443 -45.70 6.14 -10.06
CA GLN A 443 -44.25 6.03 -10.13
C GLN A 443 -43.69 6.61 -11.43
N ASN A 444 -44.31 6.29 -12.56
CA ASN A 444 -43.87 6.76 -13.89
C ASN A 444 -44.14 8.25 -14.13
N SER A 445 -45.03 8.89 -13.34
CA SER A 445 -45.31 10.32 -13.45
C SER A 445 -44.24 11.19 -12.75
N HIS A 446 -43.37 10.61 -11.92
CA HIS A 446 -42.30 11.37 -11.30
C HIS A 446 -41.19 11.69 -12.29
N ALA A 447 -40.79 12.97 -12.32
CA ALA A 447 -39.61 13.39 -13.06
C ALA A 447 -38.35 12.79 -12.44
N MET A 448 -37.35 12.52 -13.26
CA MET A 448 -36.02 12.13 -12.75
C MET A 448 -35.40 13.28 -11.97
N SER A 449 -34.91 12.99 -10.75
CA SER A 449 -34.17 13.97 -9.97
C SER A 449 -32.82 14.30 -10.65
N SER A 450 -32.24 15.46 -10.28
CA SER A 450 -30.91 15.85 -10.75
C SER A 450 -29.85 14.80 -10.41
N VAL A 451 -29.92 14.22 -9.24
CA VAL A 451 -29.02 13.16 -8.77
C VAL A 451 -29.14 11.88 -9.59
N MET A 452 -30.37 11.44 -9.90
CA MET A 452 -30.59 10.28 -10.78
C MET A 452 -30.06 10.51 -12.19
N THR A 453 -30.27 11.71 -12.73
CA THR A 453 -29.75 12.10 -14.06
C THR A 453 -28.22 12.11 -14.05
N CYS A 454 -27.60 12.68 -13.01
CA CYS A 454 -26.15 12.71 -12.84
C CYS A 454 -25.57 11.30 -12.72
N PHE A 455 -26.20 10.44 -11.92
CA PHE A 455 -25.78 9.03 -11.75
C PHE A 455 -25.86 8.26 -13.08
N ILE A 456 -26.98 8.37 -13.81
CA ILE A 456 -27.16 7.69 -15.10
C ILE A 456 -26.10 8.17 -16.11
N SER A 457 -25.87 9.48 -16.19
CA SER A 457 -24.83 10.06 -17.04
C SER A 457 -23.45 9.51 -16.69
N ALA A 458 -23.11 9.47 -15.40
CA ALA A 458 -21.81 8.98 -14.92
C ALA A 458 -21.59 7.49 -15.20
N ILE A 459 -22.61 6.62 -15.02
CA ILE A 459 -22.48 5.19 -15.34
C ILE A 459 -22.50 4.90 -16.83
N SER A 460 -23.01 5.84 -17.65
CA SER A 460 -23.03 5.73 -19.11
C SER A 460 -21.76 6.30 -19.77
N SER A 461 -20.86 6.89 -18.99
CA SER A 461 -19.57 7.42 -19.46
C SER A 461 -18.61 6.31 -19.88
N GLN A 462 -17.44 6.69 -20.39
CA GLN A 462 -16.40 5.75 -20.79
C GLN A 462 -16.02 4.79 -19.63
N CYS A 463 -15.59 3.60 -19.97
CA CYS A 463 -15.38 2.50 -19.01
C CYS A 463 -14.46 2.88 -17.83
N ILE A 464 -13.39 3.64 -18.11
CA ILE A 464 -12.39 4.03 -17.10
C ILE A 464 -12.99 5.08 -16.12
N GLU A 465 -13.58 6.17 -16.65
CA GLU A 465 -14.22 7.21 -15.83
C GLU A 465 -15.34 6.63 -14.95
N ARG A 466 -16.17 5.77 -15.53
CA ARG A 466 -17.23 5.06 -14.79
C ARG A 466 -16.66 4.25 -13.62
N SER A 467 -15.55 3.56 -13.84
CA SER A 467 -14.92 2.76 -12.79
C SER A 467 -14.38 3.63 -11.65
N TYR A 468 -13.77 4.76 -11.97
CA TYR A 468 -13.36 5.74 -10.96
C TYR A 468 -14.56 6.30 -10.19
N PHE A 469 -15.63 6.68 -10.91
CA PHE A 469 -16.87 7.19 -10.29
C PHE A 469 -17.49 6.18 -9.31
N LEU A 470 -17.58 4.91 -9.68
CA LEU A 470 -18.18 3.88 -8.83
C LEU A 470 -17.35 3.53 -7.57
N ASN A 471 -16.06 3.84 -7.59
CA ASN A 471 -15.16 3.59 -6.46
C ASN A 471 -14.95 4.83 -5.56
N LYS A 472 -15.36 6.02 -6.00
CA LYS A 472 -15.37 7.24 -5.18
C LYS A 472 -16.61 7.33 -4.33
#